data_c26dfc330019681412b5274dc100989c
#
_entry.id   c26dfc330019681412b5274dc100989c
#
_cell.length_a   1.000
_cell.length_b   1.000
_cell.length_c   1.000
_cell.angle_alpha   90.00
_cell.angle_beta   90.00
_cell.angle_gamma   90.00
#
_symmetry.space_group_name_H-M   'P 1'
#
loop_
_entity.id
_entity.type
_entity.pdbx_description
1 polymer ?
#
loop_
_entity_poly.entity_id
_entity_poly.type
_entity_poly.pdbx_seq_one_letter_code
_entity_poly.pdbx_strand_id
1 'polypeptide(L)'
;MPAWTAATMTSMTTETPILIVEDEPKLASLMRDYLIAAGYSTHCLSNGLEVVPAVRAQPPQLILLDIMLPGRDGMDICRELRSFSAVPIVMITARVEEIDRLLGLDLGADDYICKPFSPREMVARVKAILRRTSSTDPHTPKGLQVDEAHYQASFNGVSLDLTPVELRLLATFARSPGRVFSRDHLLDRLYSDHRVVTDRTVDSHIRNLRRKLEQACPGQDPIQSLYGVGYKLEL
;
A
#
# COMPACT_ATOMS: atom_id res chain seq x y z
N MET A 1 -18.80 -51.18 -25.28
CA MET A 1 -17.78 -50.62 -24.40
C MET A 1 -17.55 -49.17 -24.81
N PRO A 2 -18.21 -48.15 -24.24
CA PRO A 2 -17.84 -46.76 -24.51
C PRO A 2 -16.78 -46.27 -23.53
N ALA A 3 -15.75 -45.63 -24.09
CA ALA A 3 -14.64 -45.05 -23.43
C ALA A 3 -15.10 -43.83 -22.59
N TRP A 4 -14.71 -43.81 -21.33
CA TRP A 4 -14.84 -42.66 -20.44
C TRP A 4 -13.76 -41.64 -20.79
N THR A 5 -14.20 -40.53 -21.39
CA THR A 5 -13.37 -39.34 -21.54
C THR A 5 -13.14 -38.75 -20.16
N ALA A 6 -11.89 -38.73 -19.72
CA ALA A 6 -11.46 -38.06 -18.53
C ALA A 6 -11.73 -36.55 -18.67
N ALA A 7 -12.72 -36.06 -17.97
CA ALA A 7 -12.94 -34.63 -17.82
C ALA A 7 -11.72 -34.02 -17.08
N THR A 8 -11.05 -33.13 -17.74
CA THR A 8 -9.95 -32.31 -17.23
C THR A 8 -10.43 -31.60 -15.98
N MET A 9 -10.02 -32.06 -14.81
CA MET A 9 -10.15 -31.30 -13.56
C MET A 9 -9.20 -30.10 -13.68
N THR A 10 -9.75 -28.97 -14.11
CA THR A 10 -9.09 -27.69 -13.97
C THR A 10 -8.83 -27.48 -12.48
N SER A 11 -7.58 -27.51 -12.09
CA SER A 11 -7.10 -27.14 -10.76
C SER A 11 -7.64 -25.75 -10.44
N MET A 12 -8.67 -25.68 -9.61
CA MET A 12 -9.08 -24.43 -8.96
C MET A 12 -7.99 -24.11 -7.95
N THR A 13 -6.96 -23.38 -8.39
CA THR A 13 -6.11 -22.63 -7.49
C THR A 13 -7.06 -21.70 -6.73
N THR A 14 -7.23 -21.93 -5.45
CA THR A 14 -7.97 -21.02 -4.55
C THR A 14 -7.15 -19.75 -4.39
N GLU A 15 -7.17 -18.91 -5.43
CA GLU A 15 -6.53 -17.60 -5.34
C GLU A 15 -7.24 -16.80 -4.26
N THR A 16 -6.48 -16.36 -3.29
CA THR A 16 -6.95 -15.52 -2.18
C THR A 16 -7.59 -14.25 -2.76
N PRO A 17 -8.85 -13.92 -2.45
CA PRO A 17 -9.54 -12.82 -3.10
C PRO A 17 -9.03 -11.45 -2.66
N ILE A 18 -9.24 -10.44 -3.50
CA ILE A 18 -9.21 -9.04 -3.09
C ILE A 18 -10.53 -8.71 -2.41
N LEU A 19 -10.47 -8.16 -1.21
CA LEU A 19 -11.65 -7.70 -0.49
C LEU A 19 -11.97 -6.26 -0.88
N ILE A 20 -13.17 -6.03 -1.42
CA ILE A 20 -13.70 -4.71 -1.74
C ILE A 20 -14.71 -4.35 -0.67
N VAL A 21 -14.48 -3.25 0.06
CA VAL A 21 -15.39 -2.74 1.08
C VAL A 21 -15.88 -1.37 0.65
N GLU A 22 -17.10 -1.34 0.13
CA GLU A 22 -17.71 -0.16 -0.49
C GLU A 22 -19.22 -0.27 -0.39
N ASP A 23 -19.90 0.74 0.17
CA ASP A 23 -21.34 0.74 0.38
C ASP A 23 -22.14 1.19 -0.84
N GLU A 24 -21.51 1.86 -1.80
CA GLU A 24 -22.14 2.22 -3.09
C GLU A 24 -22.11 1.04 -4.07
N PRO A 25 -23.26 0.37 -4.37
CA PRO A 25 -23.28 -0.87 -5.15
C PRO A 25 -22.73 -0.70 -6.58
N LYS A 26 -22.93 0.48 -7.17
CA LYS A 26 -22.44 0.77 -8.53
C LYS A 26 -20.92 0.86 -8.56
N LEU A 27 -20.33 1.52 -7.58
CA LEU A 27 -18.88 1.66 -7.48
C LEU A 27 -18.24 0.32 -7.12
N ALA A 28 -18.79 -0.42 -6.15
CA ALA A 28 -18.33 -1.77 -5.81
C ALA A 28 -18.36 -2.71 -7.03
N SER A 29 -19.45 -2.68 -7.83
CA SER A 29 -19.55 -3.46 -9.06
C SER A 29 -18.51 -3.06 -10.10
N LEU A 30 -18.30 -1.76 -10.30
CA LEU A 30 -17.29 -1.23 -11.23
C LEU A 30 -15.88 -1.69 -10.83
N MET A 31 -15.51 -1.55 -9.56
CA MET A 31 -14.22 -1.98 -9.04
C MET A 31 -14.01 -3.49 -9.24
N ARG A 32 -15.02 -4.28 -8.86
CA ARG A 32 -15.04 -5.73 -9.04
C ARG A 32 -14.79 -6.12 -10.50
N ASP A 33 -15.54 -5.55 -11.44
CA ASP A 33 -15.50 -5.93 -12.85
C ASP A 33 -14.11 -5.64 -13.46
N TYR A 34 -13.47 -4.53 -13.08
CA TYR A 34 -12.11 -4.19 -13.52
C TYR A 34 -11.04 -5.11 -12.89
N LEU A 35 -11.21 -5.52 -11.63
CA LEU A 35 -10.29 -6.45 -10.99
C LEU A 35 -10.42 -7.86 -11.56
N ILE A 36 -11.64 -8.33 -11.81
CA ILE A 36 -11.88 -9.62 -12.48
C ILE A 36 -11.28 -9.61 -13.88
N ALA A 37 -11.48 -8.55 -14.67
CA ALA A 37 -10.86 -8.39 -15.98
C ALA A 37 -9.32 -8.36 -15.93
N ALA A 38 -8.75 -7.98 -14.79
CA ALA A 38 -7.31 -8.02 -14.55
C ALA A 38 -6.78 -9.36 -14.01
N GLY A 39 -7.66 -10.36 -13.82
CA GLY A 39 -7.34 -11.73 -13.40
C GLY A 39 -7.43 -11.98 -11.90
N TYR A 40 -8.02 -11.09 -11.12
CA TYR A 40 -8.16 -11.24 -9.67
C TYR A 40 -9.53 -11.80 -9.29
N SER A 41 -9.57 -12.71 -8.31
CA SER A 41 -10.80 -13.02 -7.59
C SER A 41 -11.13 -11.92 -6.61
N THR A 42 -12.42 -11.66 -6.37
CA THR A 42 -12.87 -10.57 -5.51
C THR A 42 -13.99 -11.00 -4.59
N HIS A 43 -14.05 -10.40 -3.41
CA HIS A 43 -15.19 -10.49 -2.47
C HIS A 43 -15.61 -9.07 -2.10
N CYS A 44 -16.93 -8.80 -2.04
CA CYS A 44 -17.46 -7.47 -1.74
C CYS A 44 -18.21 -7.49 -0.41
N LEU A 45 -17.98 -6.48 0.41
CA LEU A 45 -18.73 -6.16 1.62
C LEU A 45 -19.24 -4.72 1.53
N SER A 46 -20.42 -4.46 2.07
CA SER A 46 -21.04 -3.11 2.07
C SER A 46 -21.15 -2.51 3.46
N ASN A 47 -20.73 -3.23 4.50
CA ASN A 47 -20.87 -2.81 5.90
C ASN A 47 -19.55 -2.99 6.64
N GLY A 48 -19.09 -1.92 7.31
CA GLY A 48 -17.83 -1.93 8.05
C GLY A 48 -17.78 -2.93 9.22
N LEU A 49 -18.90 -3.32 9.78
CA LEU A 49 -18.95 -4.31 10.86
C LEU A 49 -18.57 -5.73 10.42
N GLU A 50 -18.70 -6.03 9.13
CA GLU A 50 -18.40 -7.35 8.57
C GLU A 50 -16.93 -7.56 8.25
N VAL A 51 -16.14 -6.48 8.13
CA VAL A 51 -14.78 -6.52 7.60
C VAL A 51 -13.83 -7.30 8.49
N VAL A 52 -13.73 -6.95 9.77
CA VAL A 52 -12.80 -7.60 10.69
C VAL A 52 -13.12 -9.10 10.87
N PRO A 53 -14.39 -9.52 11.07
CA PRO A 53 -14.74 -10.93 11.07
C PRO A 53 -14.36 -11.67 9.79
N ALA A 54 -14.61 -11.06 8.62
CA ALA A 54 -14.27 -11.67 7.32
C ALA A 54 -12.76 -11.86 7.16
N VAL A 55 -11.95 -10.84 7.48
CA VAL A 55 -10.47 -10.92 7.40
C VAL A 55 -9.90 -11.95 8.38
N ARG A 56 -10.49 -12.10 9.58
CA ARG A 56 -10.08 -13.14 10.55
C ARG A 56 -10.42 -14.55 10.06
N ALA A 57 -11.57 -14.72 9.41
CA ALA A 57 -12.01 -16.02 8.89
C ALA A 57 -11.20 -16.44 7.65
N GLN A 58 -10.97 -15.52 6.73
CA GLN A 58 -10.23 -15.76 5.50
C GLN A 58 -9.46 -14.48 5.12
N PRO A 59 -8.15 -14.40 5.43
CA PRO A 59 -7.33 -13.25 5.07
C PRO A 59 -7.30 -13.05 3.55
N PRO A 60 -7.69 -11.86 3.03
CA PRO A 60 -7.60 -11.55 1.61
C PRO A 60 -6.16 -11.22 1.22
N GLN A 61 -5.85 -11.22 -0.10
CA GLN A 61 -4.53 -10.79 -0.57
C GLN A 61 -4.33 -9.27 -0.54
N LEU A 62 -5.42 -8.48 -0.55
CA LEU A 62 -5.45 -7.03 -0.46
C LEU A 62 -6.86 -6.57 -0.09
N ILE A 63 -6.97 -5.44 0.60
CA ILE A 63 -8.24 -4.80 0.95
C ILE A 63 -8.32 -3.43 0.28
N LEU A 64 -9.38 -3.20 -0.49
CA LEU A 64 -9.82 -1.88 -0.93
C LEU A 64 -10.90 -1.42 0.05
N LEU A 65 -10.63 -0.39 0.84
CA LEU A 65 -11.45 0.00 2.00
C LEU A 65 -11.91 1.45 1.87
N ASP A 66 -13.22 1.63 1.69
CA ASP A 66 -13.79 2.98 1.83
C ASP A 66 -13.70 3.45 3.28
N ILE A 67 -13.52 4.74 3.46
CA ILE A 67 -13.52 5.38 4.78
C ILE A 67 -14.96 5.52 5.29
N MET A 68 -15.84 6.01 4.44
CA MET A 68 -17.22 6.35 4.79
C MET A 68 -18.15 5.14 4.66
N LEU A 69 -18.06 4.19 5.58
CA LEU A 69 -18.86 2.98 5.58
C LEU A 69 -20.00 3.03 6.61
N PRO A 70 -21.15 2.41 6.33
CA PRO A 70 -22.16 2.19 7.35
C PRO A 70 -21.65 1.21 8.41
N GLY A 71 -22.11 1.41 9.64
CA GLY A 71 -21.82 0.55 10.77
C GLY A 71 -20.48 0.81 11.44
N ARG A 72 -19.39 0.94 10.69
CA ARG A 72 -18.06 1.23 11.24
C ARG A 72 -17.19 1.98 10.23
N ASP A 73 -16.53 3.03 10.71
CA ASP A 73 -15.61 3.86 9.93
C ASP A 73 -14.38 3.06 9.45
N GLY A 74 -13.97 3.29 8.18
CA GLY A 74 -12.85 2.59 7.57
C GLY A 74 -11.51 2.86 8.26
N MET A 75 -11.33 4.03 8.89
CA MET A 75 -10.11 4.35 9.65
C MET A 75 -9.99 3.48 10.91
N ASP A 76 -11.09 3.28 11.63
CA ASP A 76 -11.11 2.42 12.82
C ASP A 76 -10.92 0.95 12.46
N ILE A 77 -11.47 0.54 11.30
CA ILE A 77 -11.26 -0.80 10.74
C ILE A 77 -9.77 -0.99 10.40
N CYS A 78 -9.15 -0.05 9.70
CA CYS A 78 -7.74 -0.12 9.34
C CYS A 78 -6.84 -0.23 10.57
N ARG A 79 -7.09 0.58 11.60
CA ARG A 79 -6.35 0.54 12.87
C ARG A 79 -6.46 -0.80 13.56
N GLU A 80 -7.65 -1.39 13.64
CA GLU A 80 -7.83 -2.71 14.23
C GLU A 80 -7.16 -3.81 13.39
N LEU A 81 -7.31 -3.79 12.08
CA LEU A 81 -6.66 -4.75 11.18
C LEU A 81 -5.15 -4.75 11.38
N ARG A 82 -4.52 -3.59 11.53
CA ARG A 82 -3.07 -3.46 11.75
C ARG A 82 -2.60 -4.01 13.09
N SER A 83 -3.48 -4.21 14.06
CA SER A 83 -3.12 -4.84 15.33
C SER A 83 -2.85 -6.36 15.20
N PHE A 84 -3.34 -7.00 14.13
CA PHE A 84 -3.21 -8.45 13.96
C PHE A 84 -2.92 -8.92 12.53
N SER A 85 -2.91 -8.02 11.54
CA SER A 85 -2.78 -8.39 10.11
C SER A 85 -1.83 -7.44 9.37
N ALA A 86 -0.96 -8.03 8.54
CA ALA A 86 -0.10 -7.31 7.59
C ALA A 86 -0.70 -7.26 6.17
N VAL A 87 -1.96 -7.67 5.97
CA VAL A 87 -2.63 -7.63 4.67
C VAL A 87 -2.60 -6.20 4.11
N PRO A 88 -2.19 -5.99 2.85
CA PRO A 88 -2.18 -4.66 2.24
C PRO A 88 -3.56 -4.01 2.24
N ILE A 89 -3.63 -2.74 2.63
CA ILE A 89 -4.86 -1.95 2.67
C ILE A 89 -4.69 -0.70 1.82
N VAL A 90 -5.56 -0.53 0.83
CA VAL A 90 -5.71 0.69 0.05
C VAL A 90 -6.97 1.40 0.53
N MET A 91 -6.81 2.57 1.12
CA MET A 91 -7.94 3.38 1.56
C MET A 91 -8.54 4.14 0.38
N ILE A 92 -9.86 4.20 0.33
CA ILE A 92 -10.61 4.97 -0.68
C ILE A 92 -11.35 6.10 0.03
N THR A 93 -11.24 7.34 -0.46
CA THR A 93 -11.86 8.49 0.19
C THR A 93 -12.40 9.50 -0.80
N ALA A 94 -13.50 10.17 -0.46
CA ALA A 94 -14.07 11.26 -1.24
C ALA A 94 -13.40 12.62 -0.96
N ARG A 95 -12.62 12.74 0.12
CA ARG A 95 -12.07 14.02 0.58
C ARG A 95 -10.56 14.02 0.58
N VAL A 96 -9.97 14.93 -0.16
CA VAL A 96 -8.52 15.16 -0.19
C VAL A 96 -8.00 15.58 1.19
N GLU A 97 -8.76 16.40 1.92
CA GLU A 97 -8.46 16.84 3.29
C GLU A 97 -8.42 15.69 4.31
N GLU A 98 -9.16 14.60 4.06
CA GLU A 98 -9.10 13.39 4.88
C GLU A 98 -7.79 12.64 4.67
N ILE A 99 -7.21 12.67 3.47
CA ILE A 99 -5.89 12.06 3.22
C ILE A 99 -4.82 12.71 4.11
N ASP A 100 -4.84 14.02 4.26
CA ASP A 100 -3.87 14.73 5.11
C ASP A 100 -4.04 14.32 6.59
N ARG A 101 -5.28 14.12 7.04
CA ARG A 101 -5.55 13.56 8.37
C ARG A 101 -5.13 12.11 8.51
N LEU A 102 -5.34 11.30 7.45
CA LEU A 102 -4.98 9.87 7.42
C LEU A 102 -3.47 9.67 7.43
N LEU A 103 -2.75 10.48 6.66
CA LEU A 103 -1.29 10.50 6.63
C LEU A 103 -0.72 10.98 7.97
N GLY A 104 -1.40 11.91 8.64
CA GLY A 104 -1.02 12.41 9.97
C GLY A 104 -1.33 11.46 11.13
N LEU A 105 -2.23 10.47 10.95
CA LEU A 105 -2.70 9.57 12.01
C LEU A 105 -1.93 8.25 12.10
N ASP A 106 -0.93 8.01 11.24
CA ASP A 106 -0.11 6.78 11.25
C ASP A 106 -0.95 5.47 11.20
N LEU A 107 -2.02 5.47 10.39
CA LEU A 107 -3.00 4.38 10.32
C LEU A 107 -2.42 3.10 9.70
N GLY A 108 -1.25 3.18 9.07
CA GLY A 108 -0.58 2.04 8.48
C GLY A 108 -1.22 1.53 7.18
N ALA A 109 -2.04 2.32 6.49
CA ALA A 109 -2.51 2.00 5.15
C ALA A 109 -1.34 2.03 4.14
N ASP A 110 -1.41 1.15 3.12
CA ASP A 110 -0.32 0.99 2.14
C ASP A 110 -0.45 1.98 0.98
N ASP A 111 -1.66 2.42 0.65
CA ASP A 111 -1.93 3.46 -0.36
C ASP A 111 -3.29 4.12 -0.14
N TYR A 112 -3.53 5.23 -0.85
CA TYR A 112 -4.77 6.01 -0.79
C TYR A 112 -5.23 6.36 -2.20
N ILE A 113 -6.53 6.23 -2.45
CA ILE A 113 -7.20 6.60 -3.71
C ILE A 113 -8.30 7.61 -3.44
N CYS A 114 -8.24 8.77 -4.08
CA CYS A 114 -9.29 9.79 -4.01
C CYS A 114 -10.42 9.50 -4.99
N LYS A 115 -11.67 9.56 -4.53
CA LYS A 115 -12.84 9.64 -5.39
C LYS A 115 -13.00 11.08 -5.95
N PRO A 116 -13.29 11.27 -7.25
CA PRO A 116 -13.43 10.24 -8.28
C PRO A 116 -12.09 9.74 -8.80
N PHE A 117 -11.96 8.46 -9.05
CA PHE A 117 -10.73 7.83 -9.57
C PHE A 117 -10.97 7.05 -10.85
N SER A 118 -9.90 6.84 -11.61
CA SER A 118 -9.93 5.94 -12.77
C SER A 118 -9.86 4.48 -12.31
N PRO A 119 -10.80 3.60 -12.71
CA PRO A 119 -10.71 2.16 -12.40
C PRO A 119 -9.42 1.52 -12.90
N ARG A 120 -8.85 2.02 -14.01
CA ARG A 120 -7.54 1.57 -14.51
C ARG A 120 -6.39 1.95 -13.59
N GLU A 121 -6.45 3.14 -13.00
CA GLU A 121 -5.48 3.58 -12.00
C GLU A 121 -5.55 2.70 -10.74
N MET A 122 -6.75 2.44 -10.24
CA MET A 122 -6.97 1.52 -9.11
C MET A 122 -6.32 0.15 -9.38
N VAL A 123 -6.59 -0.46 -10.54
CA VAL A 123 -6.00 -1.74 -10.92
C VAL A 123 -4.47 -1.67 -10.99
N ALA A 124 -3.91 -0.58 -11.52
CA ALA A 124 -2.46 -0.40 -11.59
C ALA A 124 -1.82 -0.33 -10.19
N ARG A 125 -2.47 0.36 -9.25
CA ARG A 125 -2.03 0.44 -7.84
C ARG A 125 -2.12 -0.92 -7.15
N VAL A 126 -3.23 -1.64 -7.31
CA VAL A 126 -3.40 -3.01 -6.79
C VAL A 126 -2.31 -3.93 -7.31
N LYS A 127 -2.04 -3.93 -8.62
CA LYS A 127 -0.96 -4.73 -9.22
C LYS A 127 0.40 -4.38 -8.63
N ALA A 128 0.69 -3.09 -8.44
CA ALA A 128 1.95 -2.64 -7.88
C ALA A 128 2.14 -3.13 -6.44
N ILE A 129 1.09 -3.11 -5.62
CA ILE A 129 1.12 -3.58 -4.24
C ILE A 129 1.30 -5.10 -4.18
N LEU A 130 0.49 -5.86 -4.92
CA LEU A 130 0.53 -7.33 -4.90
C LEU A 130 1.84 -7.90 -5.45
N ARG A 131 2.47 -7.24 -6.43
CA ARG A 131 3.79 -7.65 -6.93
C ARG A 131 4.86 -7.58 -5.84
N ARG A 132 4.76 -6.62 -4.90
CA ARG A 132 5.70 -6.46 -3.78
C ARG A 132 5.63 -7.64 -2.81
N THR A 133 4.45 -8.24 -2.63
CA THR A 133 4.27 -9.38 -1.73
C THR A 133 4.68 -10.72 -2.35
N SER A 134 4.87 -10.76 -3.67
CA SER A 134 5.11 -12.02 -4.43
C SER A 134 6.57 -12.28 -4.81
N SER A 135 7.50 -11.33 -4.64
CA SER A 135 8.87 -11.47 -5.15
C SER A 135 9.80 -12.14 -4.13
N THR A 136 9.94 -13.45 -4.29
CA THR A 136 11.07 -14.23 -3.74
C THR A 136 11.92 -14.70 -4.93
N ASP A 137 12.97 -13.96 -5.31
CA ASP A 137 13.94 -14.38 -6.33
C ASP A 137 15.39 -14.18 -5.83
N PRO A 138 16.29 -15.21 -5.92
CA PRO A 138 17.52 -15.29 -5.15
C PRO A 138 18.76 -14.71 -5.84
N HIS A 139 18.68 -13.60 -6.55
CA HIS A 139 19.87 -12.84 -6.94
C HIS A 139 19.98 -11.57 -6.09
N THR A 140 20.61 -11.72 -4.94
CA THR A 140 20.74 -10.71 -3.87
C THR A 140 21.74 -9.60 -4.26
N PRO A 141 21.30 -8.44 -4.79
CA PRO A 141 22.18 -7.28 -4.90
C PRO A 141 22.46 -6.74 -3.47
N LYS A 142 23.74 -6.48 -3.16
CA LYS A 142 24.12 -5.85 -1.90
C LYS A 142 23.78 -4.35 -1.94
N GLY A 143 23.31 -3.81 -0.80
CA GLY A 143 22.96 -2.40 -0.63
C GLY A 143 21.51 -2.06 -0.94
N LEU A 144 21.22 -0.76 -0.94
CA LEU A 144 19.90 -0.22 -1.26
C LEU A 144 19.69 -0.20 -2.78
N GLN A 145 18.64 -0.86 -3.23
CA GLN A 145 18.15 -0.84 -4.61
C GLN A 145 16.78 -0.17 -4.63
N VAL A 146 16.59 0.81 -5.53
CA VAL A 146 15.29 1.49 -5.70
C VAL A 146 14.96 1.53 -7.19
N ASP A 147 13.88 0.90 -7.57
CA ASP A 147 13.33 0.90 -8.93
C ASP A 147 11.97 1.63 -8.93
N GLU A 148 12.00 2.89 -9.32
CA GLU A 148 10.81 3.71 -9.38
C GLU A 148 9.87 3.32 -10.53
N ALA A 149 10.41 2.80 -11.63
CA ALA A 149 9.62 2.41 -12.79
C ALA A 149 8.73 1.19 -12.47
N HIS A 150 9.24 0.29 -11.63
CA HIS A 150 8.54 -0.90 -11.20
C HIS A 150 7.96 -0.78 -9.78
N TYR A 151 8.10 0.38 -9.15
CA TYR A 151 7.67 0.61 -7.76
C TYR A 151 8.24 -0.41 -6.77
N GLN A 152 9.53 -0.72 -6.90
CA GLN A 152 10.22 -1.70 -6.06
C GLN A 152 11.41 -1.07 -5.33
N ALA A 153 11.63 -1.52 -4.10
CA ALA A 153 12.87 -1.26 -3.39
C ALA A 153 13.27 -2.50 -2.59
N SER A 154 14.58 -2.69 -2.45
CA SER A 154 15.15 -3.73 -1.59
C SER A 154 16.41 -3.22 -0.90
N PHE A 155 16.72 -3.79 0.25
CA PHE A 155 17.95 -3.54 0.96
C PHE A 155 18.64 -4.88 1.26
N ASN A 156 19.88 -5.02 0.77
CA ASN A 156 20.64 -6.29 0.84
C ASN A 156 19.82 -7.51 0.36
N GLY A 157 18.97 -7.31 -0.68
CA GLY A 157 18.11 -8.33 -1.24
C GLY A 157 16.82 -8.61 -0.49
N VAL A 158 16.60 -7.98 0.66
CA VAL A 158 15.32 -8.02 1.36
C VAL A 158 14.39 -6.97 0.74
N SER A 159 13.26 -7.41 0.21
CA SER A 159 12.25 -6.51 -0.37
C SER A 159 11.68 -5.58 0.71
N LEU A 160 11.58 -4.28 0.38
CA LEU A 160 10.97 -3.28 1.23
C LEU A 160 9.52 -3.08 0.79
N ASP A 161 8.59 -3.34 1.69
CA ASP A 161 7.16 -3.11 1.43
C ASP A 161 6.80 -1.63 1.62
N LEU A 162 7.09 -0.81 0.60
CA LEU A 162 6.91 0.63 0.63
C LEU A 162 5.63 1.07 -0.08
N THR A 163 4.94 2.03 0.51
CA THR A 163 3.90 2.77 -0.20
C THR A 163 4.50 3.60 -1.34
N PRO A 164 3.73 4.02 -2.37
CA PRO A 164 4.24 4.86 -3.44
C PRO A 164 4.90 6.16 -2.96
N VAL A 165 4.42 6.74 -1.86
CA VAL A 165 4.99 7.95 -1.26
C VAL A 165 6.32 7.64 -0.57
N GLU A 166 6.39 6.57 0.22
CA GLU A 166 7.62 6.12 0.87
C GLU A 166 8.68 5.72 -0.15
N LEU A 167 8.28 5.07 -1.25
CA LEU A 167 9.19 4.74 -2.34
C LEU A 167 9.78 6.00 -2.97
N ARG A 168 8.94 7.00 -3.31
CA ARG A 168 9.40 8.29 -3.85
C ARG A 168 10.32 9.02 -2.86
N LEU A 169 10.00 8.95 -1.57
CA LEU A 169 10.83 9.50 -0.51
C LEU A 169 12.20 8.81 -0.47
N LEU A 170 12.21 7.49 -0.44
CA LEU A 170 13.45 6.69 -0.46
C LEU A 170 14.26 6.92 -1.73
N ALA A 171 13.61 6.98 -2.90
CA ALA A 171 14.24 7.29 -4.17
C ALA A 171 14.88 8.69 -4.19
N THR A 172 14.21 9.68 -3.59
CA THR A 172 14.75 11.03 -3.46
C THR A 172 16.06 11.02 -2.66
N PHE A 173 16.12 10.28 -1.57
CA PHE A 173 17.32 10.12 -0.77
C PHE A 173 18.40 9.30 -1.50
N ALA A 174 18.02 8.19 -2.12
CA ALA A 174 18.95 7.26 -2.78
C ALA A 174 19.65 7.89 -3.99
N ARG A 175 19.01 8.86 -4.66
CA ARG A 175 19.65 9.64 -5.76
C ARG A 175 20.76 10.58 -5.28
N SER A 176 20.82 10.90 -4.00
CA SER A 176 21.81 11.80 -3.43
C SER A 176 22.13 11.43 -1.99
N PRO A 177 22.80 10.29 -1.75
CA PRO A 177 23.19 9.84 -0.41
C PRO A 177 24.03 10.91 0.30
N GLY A 178 23.83 11.06 1.61
CA GLY A 178 24.51 12.06 2.43
C GLY A 178 24.00 13.49 2.28
N ARG A 179 23.20 13.79 1.25
CA ARG A 179 22.59 15.11 1.09
C ARG A 179 21.45 15.30 2.09
N VAL A 180 21.41 16.48 2.72
CA VAL A 180 20.32 16.89 3.60
C VAL A 180 19.19 17.52 2.78
N PHE A 181 17.98 17.04 3.02
CA PHE A 181 16.75 17.56 2.42
C PHE A 181 15.90 18.21 3.50
N SER A 182 15.46 19.46 3.30
CA SER A 182 14.49 20.11 4.18
C SER A 182 13.10 19.45 4.04
N ARG A 183 12.24 19.66 5.02
CA ARG A 183 10.85 19.14 4.97
C ARG A 183 10.09 19.70 3.78
N ASP A 184 10.20 20.99 3.53
CA ASP A 184 9.57 21.66 2.39
C ASP A 184 10.03 21.05 1.06
N HIS A 185 11.33 20.85 0.90
CA HIS A 185 11.88 20.24 -0.32
C HIS A 185 11.43 18.80 -0.54
N LEU A 186 11.28 18.03 0.54
CA LEU A 186 10.72 16.67 0.45
C LEU A 186 9.24 16.73 0.11
N LEU A 187 8.49 17.66 0.70
CA LEU A 187 7.08 17.87 0.41
C LEU A 187 6.83 18.18 -1.06
N ASP A 188 7.57 19.13 -1.63
CA ASP A 188 7.47 19.52 -3.04
C ASP A 188 7.76 18.34 -4.00
N ARG A 189 8.68 17.44 -3.60
CA ARG A 189 9.01 16.26 -4.38
C ARG A 189 8.00 15.14 -4.28
N LEU A 190 7.32 15.04 -3.16
CA LEU A 190 6.31 14.01 -2.91
C LEU A 190 4.96 14.35 -3.56
N TYR A 191 4.64 15.65 -3.62
CA TYR A 191 3.35 16.15 -4.08
C TYR A 191 3.54 17.23 -5.14
N SER A 192 3.47 16.83 -6.42
CA SER A 192 3.63 17.74 -7.57
C SER A 192 2.47 18.73 -7.80
N ASP A 193 1.36 18.59 -7.06
CA ASP A 193 0.10 19.27 -7.34
C ASP A 193 -0.12 20.54 -6.50
N HIS A 194 0.91 21.12 -5.89
CA HIS A 194 0.80 22.31 -5.00
C HIS A 194 -0.28 22.20 -3.90
N ARG A 195 -0.55 21.00 -3.41
CA ARG A 195 -1.49 20.79 -2.31
C ARG A 195 -0.91 21.38 -1.03
N VAL A 196 -1.76 22.02 -0.25
CA VAL A 196 -1.42 22.52 1.09
C VAL A 196 -1.30 21.31 2.02
N VAL A 197 -0.12 20.69 2.03
CA VAL A 197 0.21 19.56 2.93
C VAL A 197 1.14 20.10 4.02
N THR A 198 0.91 19.73 5.27
CA THR A 198 1.72 20.24 6.39
C THR A 198 3.03 19.46 6.56
N ASP A 199 4.06 20.11 7.12
CA ASP A 199 5.39 19.53 7.43
C ASP A 199 5.32 18.23 8.24
N ARG A 200 4.28 18.06 9.06
CA ARG A 200 4.04 16.85 9.87
C ARG A 200 3.80 15.60 9.02
N THR A 201 3.36 15.76 7.78
CA THR A 201 3.14 14.66 6.84
C THR A 201 4.45 13.98 6.44
N VAL A 202 5.52 14.77 6.22
CA VAL A 202 6.87 14.24 5.91
C VAL A 202 7.39 13.41 7.08
N ASP A 203 7.26 13.93 8.32
CA ASP A 203 7.75 13.25 9.52
C ASP A 203 7.05 11.89 9.74
N SER A 204 5.76 11.79 9.40
CA SER A 204 5.02 10.52 9.46
C SER A 204 5.51 9.51 8.42
N HIS A 205 5.76 9.95 7.18
CA HIS A 205 6.34 9.09 6.15
C HIS A 205 7.76 8.63 6.50
N ILE A 206 8.58 9.52 7.07
CA ILE A 206 9.93 9.18 7.55
C ILE A 206 9.86 8.11 8.64
N ARG A 207 8.94 8.26 9.62
CA ARG A 207 8.77 7.27 10.69
C ARG A 207 8.38 5.90 10.14
N ASN A 208 7.42 5.85 9.22
CA ASN A 208 6.97 4.61 8.61
C ASN A 208 8.07 3.97 7.77
N LEU A 209 8.79 4.78 6.99
CA LEU A 209 9.91 4.31 6.20
C LEU A 209 11.03 3.73 7.07
N ARG A 210 11.39 4.40 8.18
CA ARG A 210 12.36 3.88 9.16
C ARG A 210 11.96 2.54 9.72
N ARG A 211 10.69 2.38 10.15
CA ARG A 211 10.18 1.12 10.67
C ARG A 211 10.34 -0.02 9.67
N LYS A 212 10.06 0.24 8.38
CA LYS A 212 10.19 -0.75 7.32
C LYS A 212 11.65 -1.05 6.98
N LEU A 213 12.52 -0.07 7.01
CA LEU A 213 13.97 -0.26 6.88
C LEU A 213 14.55 -1.05 8.05
N GLU A 214 14.12 -0.78 9.28
CA GLU A 214 14.54 -1.54 10.46
C GLU A 214 14.13 -3.02 10.39
N GLN A 215 12.97 -3.33 9.82
CA GLN A 215 12.55 -4.72 9.59
C GLN A 215 13.44 -5.45 8.59
N ALA A 216 13.94 -4.73 7.57
CA ALA A 216 14.85 -5.29 6.56
C ALA A 216 16.32 -5.30 7.00
N CYS A 217 16.69 -4.41 7.90
CA CYS A 217 18.08 -4.21 8.37
C CYS A 217 18.07 -3.90 9.88
N PRO A 218 17.84 -4.89 10.75
CA PRO A 218 17.81 -4.66 12.19
C PRO A 218 19.10 -4.01 12.72
N GLY A 219 18.95 -2.97 13.53
CA GLY A 219 20.06 -2.24 14.13
C GLY A 219 20.70 -1.16 13.25
N GLN A 220 20.16 -0.88 12.06
CA GLN A 220 20.60 0.22 11.21
C GLN A 220 19.49 1.24 11.02
N ASP A 221 19.75 2.52 11.33
CA ASP A 221 18.86 3.64 10.97
C ASP A 221 19.51 4.46 9.84
N PRO A 222 19.30 4.08 8.57
CA PRO A 222 19.93 4.77 7.45
C PRO A 222 19.37 6.17 7.20
N ILE A 223 18.21 6.53 7.78
CA ILE A 223 17.63 7.87 7.63
C ILE A 223 17.89 8.68 8.89
N GLN A 224 18.82 9.60 8.82
CA GLN A 224 19.19 10.45 9.94
C GLN A 224 18.39 11.76 9.96
N SER A 225 17.95 12.17 11.16
CA SER A 225 17.33 13.47 11.39
C SER A 225 18.38 14.52 11.76
N LEU A 226 18.35 15.67 11.09
CA LEU A 226 19.10 16.85 11.49
C LEU A 226 18.11 17.84 12.10
N TYR A 227 18.24 18.06 13.40
CA TYR A 227 17.32 18.91 14.15
C TYR A 227 17.19 20.31 13.52
N GLY A 228 15.96 20.74 13.27
CA GLY A 228 15.67 22.07 12.67
C GLY A 228 16.01 22.19 11.18
N VAL A 229 16.64 21.18 10.55
CA VAL A 229 17.09 21.25 9.14
C VAL A 229 16.32 20.29 8.26
N GLY A 230 16.26 18.99 8.59
CA GLY A 230 15.60 17.99 7.76
C GLY A 230 16.15 16.58 7.95
N TYR A 231 16.23 15.83 6.85
CA TYR A 231 16.60 14.42 6.82
C TYR A 231 17.66 14.13 5.77
N LYS A 232 18.51 13.12 6.00
CA LYS A 232 19.46 12.56 5.03
C LYS A 232 19.45 11.05 5.07
N LEU A 233 19.86 10.41 3.97
CA LEU A 233 20.18 8.99 3.89
C LEU A 233 21.69 8.80 4.04
N GLU A 234 22.09 7.92 4.94
CA GLU A 234 23.49 7.51 5.15
C GLU A 234 23.53 5.98 5.20
N LEU A 235 24.22 5.37 4.20
CA LEU A 235 24.32 3.93 3.99
C LEU A 235 25.70 3.42 4.35
#